data_931ebe921652c416f7daaebbe1ed09b9
#
_entry.id   931ebe921652c416f7daaebbe1ed09b9
#
_cell.length_a   1.000
_cell.length_b   1.000
_cell.length_c   1.000
_cell.angle_alpha   90.00
_cell.angle_beta   90.00
_cell.angle_gamma   90.00
#
_symmetry.space_group_name_H-M   'P 1'
#
loop_
_entity.id
_entity.type
_entity.pdbx_description
1 polymer ?
#
loop_
_entity_poly.entity_id
_entity_poly.type
_entity_poly.pdbx_seq_one_letter_code
_entity_poly.pdbx_strand_id
1 'polypeptide(L)'
;AKAIYAEGRGESYTGQVAIGAVIMNRVKSPQFPNTISGVIYQKGAFTAVADGQINLEPNDTAYRAARDAMNGWDPTYGCLYYYNPAVATSSWIFTRQTVTVIGKHVFAI
;
A
#
# COMPACT_ATOMS: atom_id res chain seq x y z
N ALA A 1 1.22 -8.57 -5.50
CA ALA A 1 -0.07 -9.18 -5.09
C ALA A 1 -0.09 -9.59 -3.61
N LYS A 2 0.98 -10.19 -3.12
CA LYS A 2 1.05 -10.62 -1.71
C LYS A 2 0.84 -9.47 -0.73
N ALA A 3 1.49 -8.32 -0.97
CA ALA A 3 1.32 -7.15 -0.12
C ALA A 3 -0.11 -6.61 -0.18
N ILE A 4 -0.69 -6.54 -1.36
CA ILE A 4 -2.08 -6.09 -1.53
C ILE A 4 -3.03 -7.02 -0.79
N TYR A 5 -2.85 -8.32 -0.90
CA TYR A 5 -3.70 -9.29 -0.23
C TYR A 5 -3.59 -9.17 1.29
N ALA A 6 -2.36 -9.05 1.80
CA ALA A 6 -2.12 -8.98 3.25
C ALA A 6 -2.60 -7.67 3.86
N GLU A 7 -2.41 -6.54 3.14
CA GLU A 7 -2.71 -5.21 3.66
C GLU A 7 -4.12 -4.73 3.33
N GLY A 8 -4.68 -5.22 2.23
CA GLY A 8 -5.96 -4.73 1.68
C GLY A 8 -7.14 -5.66 1.84
N ARG A 9 -7.05 -6.70 2.67
CA ARG A 9 -8.18 -7.58 2.90
C ARG A 9 -9.38 -6.82 3.44
N GLY A 10 -10.55 -7.07 2.83
CA GLY A 10 -11.77 -6.36 3.20
C GLY A 10 -11.92 -5.00 2.53
N GLU A 11 -10.92 -4.52 1.82
CA GLU A 11 -11.03 -3.27 1.07
C GLU A 11 -11.70 -3.50 -0.30
N SER A 12 -12.31 -2.43 -0.84
CA SER A 12 -12.84 -2.43 -2.19
C SER A 12 -11.72 -2.70 -3.20
N TYR A 13 -12.08 -3.04 -4.44
CA TYR A 13 -11.11 -3.22 -5.50
C TYR A 13 -10.24 -1.97 -5.68
N THR A 14 -10.88 -0.79 -5.74
CA THR A 14 -10.15 0.48 -5.85
C THR A 14 -9.17 0.67 -4.69
N GLY A 15 -9.59 0.32 -3.46
CA GLY A 15 -8.70 0.37 -2.29
C GLY A 15 -7.50 -0.55 -2.41
N GLN A 16 -7.70 -1.73 -2.96
CA GLN A 16 -6.60 -2.68 -3.20
C GLN A 16 -5.63 -2.15 -4.26
N VAL A 17 -6.14 -1.60 -5.35
CA VAL A 17 -5.30 -0.94 -6.37
C VAL A 17 -4.53 0.22 -5.76
N ALA A 18 -5.18 1.00 -4.89
CA ALA A 18 -4.55 2.13 -4.22
C ALA A 18 -3.33 1.71 -3.39
N ILE A 19 -3.42 0.61 -2.67
CA ILE A 19 -2.28 0.07 -1.92
C ILE A 19 -1.14 -0.28 -2.87
N GLY A 20 -1.45 -0.97 -3.96
CA GLY A 20 -0.46 -1.30 -4.98
C GLY A 20 0.16 -0.06 -5.61
N ALA A 21 -0.64 0.98 -5.84
CA ALA A 21 -0.17 2.23 -6.42
C ALA A 21 0.82 2.94 -5.50
N VAL A 22 0.59 2.94 -4.19
CA VAL A 22 1.54 3.50 -3.22
C VAL A 22 2.88 2.77 -3.31
N ILE A 23 2.87 1.45 -3.39
CA ILE A 23 4.09 0.67 -3.57
C ILE A 23 4.82 1.09 -4.85
N MET A 24 4.10 1.20 -5.95
CA MET A 24 4.69 1.61 -7.23
C MET A 24 5.22 3.04 -7.18
N ASN A 25 4.54 3.94 -6.49
CA ASN A 25 5.01 5.32 -6.32
C ASN A 25 6.30 5.37 -5.50
N ARG A 26 6.41 4.54 -4.46
CA ARG A 26 7.65 4.42 -3.68
C ARG A 26 8.82 3.95 -4.53
N VAL A 27 8.59 2.96 -5.39
CA VAL A 27 9.64 2.46 -6.30
C VAL A 27 10.20 3.59 -7.17
N LYS A 28 9.36 4.52 -7.58
CA LYS A 28 9.76 5.66 -8.43
C LYS A 28 10.34 6.83 -7.65
N SER A 29 10.20 6.83 -6.32
CA SER A 29 10.64 7.93 -5.47
C SER A 29 12.10 7.72 -5.05
N PRO A 30 12.96 8.76 -5.10
CA PRO A 30 14.33 8.64 -4.65
C PRO A 30 14.47 8.43 -3.14
N GLN A 31 13.38 8.62 -2.38
CA GLN A 31 13.37 8.44 -0.93
C GLN A 31 13.20 6.98 -0.50
N PHE A 32 12.90 6.08 -1.42
CA PHE A 32 12.59 4.67 -1.15
C PHE A 32 13.46 3.75 -1.99
N PRO A 33 13.54 2.45 -1.63
CA PRO A 33 14.19 1.47 -2.51
C PRO A 33 13.58 1.47 -3.91
N ASN A 34 14.38 1.18 -4.91
CA ASN A 34 13.96 1.29 -6.32
C ASN A 34 13.43 0.00 -6.92
N THR A 35 13.08 -0.97 -6.07
CA THR A 35 12.45 -2.22 -6.51
C THR A 35 11.21 -2.51 -5.68
N ILE A 36 10.27 -3.25 -6.25
CA ILE A 36 9.05 -3.67 -5.54
C ILE A 36 9.41 -4.46 -4.30
N SER A 37 10.29 -5.44 -4.41
CA SER A 37 10.74 -6.25 -3.28
C SER A 37 11.41 -5.39 -2.21
N GLY A 38 12.26 -4.46 -2.62
CA GLY A 38 12.93 -3.54 -1.69
C GLY A 38 11.95 -2.68 -0.91
N VAL A 39 10.91 -2.18 -1.57
CA VAL A 39 9.87 -1.37 -0.91
C VAL A 39 9.07 -2.22 0.07
N ILE A 40 8.63 -3.41 -0.33
CA ILE A 40 7.78 -4.28 0.50
C ILE A 40 8.54 -4.76 1.74
N TYR A 41 9.78 -5.17 1.57
CA TYR A 41 10.57 -5.76 2.66
C TYR A 41 11.44 -4.74 3.41
N GLN A 42 11.27 -3.46 3.13
CA GLN A 42 11.91 -2.40 3.89
C GLN A 42 11.50 -2.51 5.36
N LYS A 43 12.48 -2.45 6.27
CA LYS A 43 12.22 -2.64 7.70
C LYS A 43 11.14 -1.66 8.18
N GLY A 44 10.11 -2.21 8.82
CA GLY A 44 9.02 -1.43 9.40
C GLY A 44 8.01 -0.88 8.39
N ALA A 45 8.16 -1.18 7.10
CA ALA A 45 7.26 -0.63 6.08
C ALA A 45 5.87 -1.26 6.12
N PHE A 46 5.80 -2.59 6.31
CA PHE A 46 4.54 -3.33 6.34
C PHE A 46 4.53 -4.33 7.50
N THR A 47 3.49 -4.26 8.33
CA THR A 47 3.34 -5.18 9.46
C THR A 47 3.17 -6.63 9.01
N ALA A 48 2.57 -6.83 7.83
CA ALA A 48 2.35 -8.17 7.28
C ALA A 48 3.64 -8.95 7.04
N VAL A 49 4.77 -8.27 6.82
CA VAL A 49 6.08 -8.90 6.69
C VAL A 49 6.51 -9.46 8.04
N ALA A 50 6.37 -8.67 9.10
CA ALA A 50 6.82 -9.05 10.44
C ALA A 50 5.95 -10.18 11.03
N ASP A 51 4.64 -10.19 10.78
CA ASP A 51 3.73 -11.18 11.33
C ASP A 51 3.49 -12.40 10.42
N GLY A 52 4.13 -12.43 9.25
CA GLY A 52 4.08 -13.57 8.33
C GLY A 52 2.88 -13.60 7.39
N GLN A 53 1.94 -12.68 7.48
CA GLN A 53 0.77 -12.66 6.60
C GLN A 53 1.14 -12.43 5.13
N ILE A 54 2.29 -11.82 4.87
CA ILE A 54 2.81 -11.63 3.51
C ILE A 54 2.99 -12.96 2.76
N ASN A 55 3.12 -14.06 3.48
CA ASN A 55 3.33 -15.39 2.90
C ASN A 55 2.04 -16.11 2.53
N LEU A 56 0.87 -15.54 2.83
CA LEU A 56 -0.40 -16.12 2.43
C LEU A 56 -0.59 -16.01 0.93
N GLU A 57 -1.26 -17.02 0.34
CA GLU A 57 -1.53 -17.03 -1.10
C GLU A 57 -2.55 -15.95 -1.46
N PRO A 58 -2.23 -15.03 -2.37
CA PRO A 58 -3.19 -14.01 -2.80
C PRO A 58 -4.36 -14.63 -3.57
N ASN A 59 -5.52 -13.96 -3.50
CA ASN A 59 -6.67 -14.34 -4.33
C ASN A 59 -6.61 -13.65 -5.70
N ASP A 60 -7.53 -14.00 -6.60
CA ASP A 60 -7.58 -13.45 -7.94
C ASP A 60 -7.75 -11.93 -7.94
N THR A 61 -8.54 -11.40 -7.02
CA THR A 61 -8.76 -9.96 -6.90
C THR A 61 -7.46 -9.23 -6.60
N ALA A 62 -6.63 -9.75 -5.69
CA ALA A 62 -5.35 -9.15 -5.37
C ALA A 62 -4.38 -9.19 -6.55
N TYR A 63 -4.37 -10.28 -7.33
CA TYR A 63 -3.55 -10.36 -8.53
C TYR A 63 -3.98 -9.34 -9.59
N ARG A 64 -5.29 -9.18 -9.79
CA ARG A 64 -5.83 -8.19 -10.74
C ARG A 64 -5.51 -6.77 -10.31
N ALA A 65 -5.66 -6.47 -9.01
CA ALA A 65 -5.33 -5.16 -8.46
C ALA A 65 -3.84 -4.83 -8.63
N ALA A 66 -2.98 -5.81 -8.40
CA ALA A 66 -1.53 -5.64 -8.62
C ALA A 66 -1.23 -5.32 -10.07
N ARG A 67 -1.87 -6.03 -11.01
CA ARG A 67 -1.68 -5.79 -12.45
C ARG A 67 -2.11 -4.38 -12.82
N ASP A 68 -3.26 -3.92 -12.35
CA ASP A 68 -3.77 -2.59 -12.66
C ASP A 68 -2.87 -1.50 -12.09
N ALA A 69 -2.37 -1.67 -10.86
CA ALA A 69 -1.42 -0.73 -10.27
C ALA A 69 -0.11 -0.69 -11.05
N MET A 70 0.41 -1.84 -11.45
CA MET A 70 1.64 -1.93 -12.25
C MET A 70 1.48 -1.33 -13.64
N ASN A 71 0.27 -1.36 -14.19
CA ASN A 71 -0.06 -0.76 -15.48
C ASN A 71 -0.34 0.75 -15.40
N GLY A 72 -0.24 1.33 -14.21
CA GLY A 72 -0.29 2.78 -14.05
C GLY A 72 -1.58 3.33 -13.46
N TRP A 73 -2.56 2.51 -13.10
CA TRP A 73 -3.75 3.03 -12.43
C TRP A 73 -3.40 3.40 -10.98
N ASP A 74 -3.45 4.70 -10.68
CA ASP A 74 -3.17 5.23 -9.35
C ASP A 74 -4.34 6.09 -8.87
N PRO A 75 -5.28 5.50 -8.11
CA PRO A 75 -6.39 6.25 -7.55
C PRO A 75 -5.98 7.18 -6.39
N THR A 76 -4.70 7.17 -5.98
CA THR A 76 -4.19 8.00 -4.88
C THR A 76 -3.55 9.30 -5.36
N TYR A 77 -3.42 9.49 -6.68
CA TYR A 77 -2.80 10.70 -7.24
C TYR A 77 -1.36 10.94 -6.76
N GLY A 78 -0.57 9.90 -6.72
CA GLY A 78 0.86 9.99 -6.42
C GLY A 78 1.25 9.85 -4.95
N CYS A 79 0.35 9.36 -4.09
CA CYS A 79 0.64 9.24 -2.66
C CYS A 79 1.76 8.24 -2.39
N LEU A 80 2.54 8.53 -1.35
CA LEU A 80 3.64 7.69 -0.88
C LEU A 80 3.31 6.98 0.44
N TYR A 81 2.21 7.35 1.09
CA TYR A 81 1.83 6.83 2.41
C TYR A 81 0.36 6.49 2.44
N TYR A 82 0.03 5.46 3.22
CA TYR A 82 -1.34 5.21 3.62
C TYR A 82 -1.37 4.66 5.04
N TYR A 83 -2.49 4.86 5.72
CA TYR A 83 -2.69 4.32 7.06
C TYR A 83 -4.18 4.19 7.35
N ASN A 84 -4.51 3.27 8.28
CA ASN A 84 -5.84 3.16 8.83
C ASN A 84 -5.86 3.98 10.13
N PRO A 85 -6.59 5.12 10.19
CA PRO A 85 -6.56 5.99 11.36
C PRO A 85 -7.13 5.34 12.62
N ALA A 86 -7.95 4.29 12.49
CA ALA A 86 -8.51 3.59 13.64
C ALA A 86 -7.47 2.76 14.40
N VAL A 87 -6.38 2.34 13.73
CA VAL A 87 -5.37 1.44 14.33
C VAL A 87 -3.96 2.00 14.26
N ALA A 88 -3.73 3.09 13.55
CA ALA A 88 -2.40 3.68 13.43
C ALA A 88 -1.97 4.27 14.77
N THR A 89 -0.71 4.00 15.17
CA THR A 89 -0.16 4.46 16.46
C THR A 89 0.95 5.48 16.30
N SER A 90 1.53 5.62 15.10
CA SER A 90 2.60 6.57 14.85
C SER A 90 2.04 7.97 14.70
N SER A 91 2.40 8.89 15.61
CA SER A 91 1.98 10.27 15.51
C SER A 91 2.53 10.98 14.27
N TRP A 92 3.69 10.54 13.79
CA TRP A 92 4.30 11.10 12.59
C TRP A 92 3.40 10.96 11.36
N ILE A 93 2.74 9.82 11.19
CA ILE A 93 1.92 9.57 10.00
C ILE A 93 0.74 10.55 9.92
N PHE A 94 0.21 10.98 11.06
CA PHE A 94 -0.90 11.92 11.10
C PHE A 94 -0.49 13.35 10.70
N THR A 95 0.81 13.64 10.59
CA THR A 95 1.31 14.94 10.14
C THR A 95 1.41 15.04 8.63
N ARG A 96 1.29 13.92 7.89
CA ARG A 96 1.39 13.92 6.44
C ARG A 96 0.12 14.51 5.82
N GLN A 97 0.29 15.20 4.69
CA GLN A 97 -0.84 15.81 4.01
C GLN A 97 -1.74 14.75 3.39
N THR A 98 -3.00 14.71 3.81
CA THR A 98 -4.00 13.83 3.25
C THR A 98 -4.38 14.28 1.84
N VAL A 99 -4.40 13.33 0.90
CA VAL A 99 -4.84 13.55 -0.47
C VAL A 99 -6.23 12.98 -0.68
N THR A 100 -6.47 11.74 -0.24
CA THR A 100 -7.77 11.08 -0.41
C THR A 100 -7.97 10.00 0.64
N VAL A 101 -9.22 9.60 0.81
CA VAL A 101 -9.62 8.49 1.68
C VAL A 101 -10.35 7.47 0.83
N ILE A 102 -9.92 6.20 0.91
CA ILE A 102 -10.56 5.09 0.21
C ILE A 102 -10.78 3.98 1.22
N GLY A 103 -12.05 3.64 1.47
CA GLY A 103 -12.40 2.67 2.49
C GLY A 103 -11.89 3.08 3.86
N LYS A 104 -11.14 2.20 4.51
CA LYS A 104 -10.59 2.44 5.85
C LYS A 104 -9.24 3.15 5.84
N HIS A 105 -8.69 3.43 4.66
CA HIS A 105 -7.34 3.98 4.54
C HIS A 105 -7.34 5.44 4.11
N VAL A 106 -6.50 6.22 4.79
CA VAL A 106 -6.13 7.58 4.40
C VAL A 106 -4.85 7.50 3.58
N PHE A 107 -4.86 8.16 2.42
CA PHE A 107 -3.69 8.23 1.53
C PHE A 107 -3.10 9.63 1.59
N ALA A 108 -1.77 9.70 1.75
CA ALA A 108 -1.06 10.95 2.01
C ALA A 108 0.25 11.05 1.24
N ILE A 109 0.71 12.26 1.09
CA ILE A 109 2.02 12.54 0.49
C ILE A 109 3.07 12.90 1.53
#